data_0b4fcbb3eef4df28effda53041ab3022
#
_entry.id   0b4fcbb3eef4df28effda53041ab3022
#
_cell.length_a   1.000
_cell.length_b   1.000
_cell.length_c   1.000
_cell.angle_alpha   90.00
_cell.angle_beta   90.00
_cell.angle_gamma   90.00
#
_symmetry.space_group_name_H-M   'P 1'
#
loop_
_entity.id
_entity.type
_entity.pdbx_description
1 polymer ?
#
loop_
_entity_poly.entity_id
_entity_poly.type
_entity_poly.pdbx_seq_one_letter_code
_entity_poly.pdbx_strand_id
1 'polypeptide(L)'
;VERTATEQKMAFHSIVRNVLGAEDESTDDKLLDIQQNLSEMADDYAETHDDDDDPFILDSEAMNKVLSDCHVSEEKISRIEKSVNEAFGNKPPIAANVIDSKALAANEIRVEKLALESQVGDLTLELNEKNAQLEEKDSVIQEKNNQIEERTSQLLEKQEEIDNYTAQIKTYDVVLHVKPEKASQIHAQVINGEKCLVIPMRE
;
A
#
# COMPACT_ATOMS: atom_id res chain seq x y z
N VAL A 1 -36.58 -16.55 -40.27
CA VAL A 1 -35.67 -15.39 -40.34
C VAL A 1 -34.60 -15.61 -39.29
N GLU A 2 -33.35 -15.65 -39.68
CA GLU A 2 -32.22 -15.79 -38.74
C GLU A 2 -32.08 -14.49 -37.94
N ARG A 3 -31.92 -14.58 -36.60
CA ARG A 3 -31.69 -13.41 -35.75
C ARG A 3 -30.25 -12.90 -35.94
N THR A 4 -30.12 -11.62 -36.00
CA THR A 4 -28.80 -10.95 -35.97
C THR A 4 -28.10 -11.17 -34.63
N ALA A 5 -26.78 -11.03 -34.56
CA ALA A 5 -26.02 -11.12 -33.32
C ALA A 5 -26.58 -10.21 -32.22
N THR A 6 -26.93 -8.96 -32.57
CA THR A 6 -27.52 -7.99 -31.62
C THR A 6 -28.86 -8.49 -31.07
N GLU A 7 -29.73 -9.06 -31.94
CA GLU A 7 -31.02 -9.63 -31.51
C GLU A 7 -30.84 -10.87 -30.63
N GLN A 8 -29.84 -11.71 -30.92
CA GLN A 8 -29.49 -12.86 -30.08
C GLN A 8 -29.08 -12.38 -28.69
N LYS A 9 -28.17 -11.40 -28.60
CA LYS A 9 -27.71 -10.82 -27.34
C LYS A 9 -28.88 -10.26 -26.53
N MET A 10 -29.69 -9.39 -27.14
CA MET A 10 -30.81 -8.77 -26.45
C MET A 10 -31.82 -9.79 -25.95
N ALA A 11 -32.14 -10.79 -26.75
CA ALA A 11 -33.10 -11.85 -26.37
C ALA A 11 -32.56 -12.68 -25.20
N PHE A 12 -31.30 -13.13 -25.25
CA PHE A 12 -30.66 -13.89 -24.18
C PHE A 12 -30.57 -13.08 -22.86
N HIS A 13 -30.06 -11.86 -22.90
CA HIS A 13 -29.97 -10.99 -21.72
C HIS A 13 -31.33 -10.71 -21.08
N SER A 14 -32.37 -10.48 -21.92
CA SER A 14 -33.73 -10.26 -21.44
C SER A 14 -34.28 -11.49 -20.73
N ILE A 15 -34.05 -12.68 -21.29
CA ILE A 15 -34.49 -13.96 -20.69
C ILE A 15 -33.79 -14.15 -19.32
N VAL A 16 -32.47 -14.03 -19.28
CA VAL A 16 -31.70 -14.22 -18.05
C VAL A 16 -32.13 -13.22 -16.96
N ARG A 17 -32.24 -11.94 -17.28
CA ARG A 17 -32.73 -10.92 -16.35
C ARG A 17 -34.12 -11.18 -15.83
N ASN A 18 -35.05 -11.55 -16.69
CA ASN A 18 -36.44 -11.84 -16.30
C ASN A 18 -36.53 -13.01 -15.33
N VAL A 19 -35.69 -14.03 -15.47
CA VAL A 19 -35.70 -15.21 -14.60
C VAL A 19 -34.94 -14.96 -13.31
N LEU A 20 -33.82 -14.21 -13.35
CA LEU A 20 -33.04 -13.89 -12.16
C LEU A 20 -33.75 -12.88 -11.26
N GLY A 21 -34.53 -11.93 -11.84
CA GLY A 21 -35.22 -10.85 -11.14
C GLY A 21 -34.81 -9.52 -11.75
N ALA A 22 -35.78 -8.74 -12.25
CA ALA A 22 -35.50 -7.68 -13.23
C ALA A 22 -34.89 -6.38 -12.69
N GLU A 23 -34.77 -6.15 -11.39
CA GLU A 23 -34.42 -4.81 -10.82
C GLU A 23 -33.50 -4.86 -9.58
N ASP A 24 -32.67 -5.88 -9.44
CA ASP A 24 -31.73 -5.98 -8.33
C ASP A 24 -30.28 -5.81 -8.85
N GLU A 25 -29.48 -4.95 -8.18
CA GLU A 25 -28.05 -4.77 -8.47
C GLU A 25 -27.30 -6.11 -8.49
N SER A 26 -27.71 -7.04 -7.63
CA SER A 26 -27.25 -8.43 -7.60
C SER A 26 -27.56 -9.21 -8.89
N THR A 27 -28.57 -8.83 -9.66
CA THR A 27 -28.90 -9.45 -10.95
C THR A 27 -27.96 -8.99 -12.06
N ASP A 28 -27.58 -7.74 -12.06
CA ASP A 28 -26.60 -7.22 -13.02
C ASP A 28 -25.20 -7.80 -12.77
N ASP A 29 -24.78 -7.95 -11.51
CA ASP A 29 -23.53 -8.63 -11.17
C ASP A 29 -23.56 -10.11 -11.62
N LYS A 30 -24.65 -10.85 -11.36
CA LYS A 30 -24.80 -12.22 -11.83
C LYS A 30 -24.83 -12.34 -13.36
N LEU A 31 -25.42 -11.36 -14.04
CA LEU A 31 -25.38 -11.36 -15.50
C LEU A 31 -23.96 -11.12 -16.02
N LEU A 32 -23.16 -10.29 -15.34
CA LEU A 32 -21.76 -10.11 -15.67
C LEU A 32 -20.95 -11.39 -15.41
N ASP A 33 -21.17 -12.07 -14.30
CA ASP A 33 -20.53 -13.37 -14.01
C ASP A 33 -20.86 -14.40 -15.09
N ILE A 34 -22.12 -14.49 -15.50
CA ILE A 34 -22.55 -15.38 -16.60
C ILE A 34 -21.84 -14.99 -17.91
N GLN A 35 -21.71 -13.69 -18.20
CA GLN A 35 -21.03 -13.21 -19.38
C GLN A 35 -19.53 -13.54 -19.35
N GLN A 36 -18.89 -13.41 -18.19
CA GLN A 36 -17.48 -13.73 -18.00
C GLN A 36 -17.24 -15.23 -18.23
N ASN A 37 -18.02 -16.11 -17.58
CA ASN A 37 -17.91 -17.54 -17.76
C ASN A 37 -18.17 -17.97 -19.22
N LEU A 38 -19.13 -17.33 -19.90
CA LEU A 38 -19.38 -17.57 -21.34
C LEU A 38 -18.18 -17.15 -22.19
N SER A 39 -17.52 -16.04 -21.86
CA SER A 39 -16.34 -15.59 -22.57
C SER A 39 -15.19 -16.58 -22.40
N GLU A 40 -14.92 -17.00 -21.17
CA GLU A 40 -13.88 -18.00 -20.87
C GLU A 40 -14.14 -19.33 -21.60
N MET A 41 -15.38 -19.83 -21.59
CA MET A 41 -15.72 -21.06 -22.34
C MET A 41 -15.58 -20.87 -23.86
N ALA A 42 -15.88 -19.68 -24.39
CA ALA A 42 -15.72 -19.42 -25.82
C ALA A 42 -14.24 -19.33 -26.20
N ASP A 43 -13.40 -18.75 -25.32
CA ASP A 43 -11.96 -18.70 -25.51
C ASP A 43 -11.32 -20.10 -25.43
N ASP A 44 -11.70 -20.93 -24.42
CA ASP A 44 -11.27 -22.33 -24.30
C ASP A 44 -11.65 -23.14 -25.54
N TYR A 45 -12.85 -22.92 -26.10
CA TYR A 45 -13.31 -23.57 -27.33
C TYR A 45 -12.43 -23.14 -28.51
N ALA A 46 -12.16 -21.86 -28.67
CA ALA A 46 -11.32 -21.33 -29.74
C ALA A 46 -9.87 -21.81 -29.69
N GLU A 47 -9.32 -22.05 -28.47
CA GLU A 47 -7.97 -22.62 -28.32
C GLU A 47 -7.86 -24.07 -28.81
N THR A 48 -8.96 -24.80 -28.84
CA THR A 48 -8.98 -26.23 -29.19
C THR A 48 -9.58 -26.53 -30.58
N HIS A 49 -10.12 -25.51 -31.26
CA HIS A 49 -10.78 -25.63 -32.56
C HIS A 49 -10.18 -24.61 -33.54
N ASP A 50 -10.10 -24.95 -34.81
CA ASP A 50 -9.61 -24.07 -35.87
C ASP A 50 -10.71 -23.08 -36.31
N ASP A 51 -10.28 -21.95 -36.93
CA ASP A 51 -11.19 -20.89 -37.43
C ASP A 51 -12.25 -21.42 -38.47
N ASP A 52 -11.96 -22.54 -39.11
CA ASP A 52 -12.84 -23.17 -40.09
C ASP A 52 -13.88 -24.12 -39.44
N ASP A 53 -13.79 -24.36 -38.11
CA ASP A 53 -14.75 -25.19 -37.39
C ASP A 53 -16.09 -24.47 -37.12
N ASP A 54 -17.11 -25.25 -36.77
CA ASP A 54 -18.42 -24.68 -36.40
C ASP A 54 -18.28 -23.77 -35.18
N PRO A 55 -18.98 -22.61 -35.13
CA PRO A 55 -18.90 -21.70 -34.00
C PRO A 55 -19.44 -22.36 -32.73
N PHE A 56 -18.86 -21.97 -31.59
CA PHE A 56 -19.32 -22.44 -30.27
C PHE A 56 -20.79 -22.06 -30.03
N ILE A 57 -21.62 -23.09 -29.96
CA ILE A 57 -23.07 -22.96 -29.77
C ILE A 57 -23.41 -23.10 -28.29
N LEU A 58 -24.23 -22.18 -27.78
CA LEU A 58 -24.74 -22.24 -26.42
C LEU A 58 -25.97 -23.20 -26.38
N ASP A 59 -25.66 -24.50 -26.39
CA ASP A 59 -26.66 -25.55 -26.22
C ASP A 59 -27.08 -25.71 -24.75
N SER A 60 -27.94 -26.67 -24.46
CA SER A 60 -28.45 -26.92 -23.10
C SER A 60 -27.34 -27.35 -22.13
N GLU A 61 -26.34 -28.09 -22.60
CA GLU A 61 -25.22 -28.56 -21.75
C GLU A 61 -24.29 -27.40 -21.37
N ALA A 62 -23.86 -26.62 -22.36
CA ALA A 62 -23.05 -25.45 -22.16
C ALA A 62 -23.75 -24.39 -21.29
N MET A 63 -25.04 -24.15 -21.53
CA MET A 63 -25.86 -23.22 -20.74
C MET A 63 -26.00 -23.68 -19.29
N ASN A 64 -26.29 -24.98 -19.08
CA ASN A 64 -26.39 -25.54 -17.73
C ASN A 64 -25.09 -25.41 -16.95
N LYS A 65 -23.96 -25.71 -17.58
CA LYS A 65 -22.63 -25.56 -16.99
C LYS A 65 -22.37 -24.10 -16.54
N VAL A 66 -22.50 -23.13 -17.45
CA VAL A 66 -22.28 -21.71 -17.15
C VAL A 66 -23.18 -21.21 -16.02
N LEU A 67 -24.46 -21.53 -16.07
CA LEU A 67 -25.41 -21.06 -15.05
C LEU A 67 -25.17 -21.73 -13.69
N SER A 68 -24.75 -23.01 -13.67
CA SER A 68 -24.38 -23.71 -12.43
C SER A 68 -23.11 -23.14 -11.81
N ASP A 69 -22.10 -22.87 -12.62
CA ASP A 69 -20.84 -22.27 -12.19
C ASP A 69 -21.06 -20.86 -11.59
N CYS A 70 -22.07 -20.13 -12.10
CA CYS A 70 -22.51 -18.84 -11.53
C CYS A 70 -23.49 -18.98 -10.34
N HIS A 71 -23.62 -20.15 -9.75
CA HIS A 71 -24.48 -20.42 -8.59
C HIS A 71 -25.96 -20.04 -8.80
N VAL A 72 -26.46 -20.21 -10.02
CA VAL A 72 -27.88 -20.08 -10.33
C VAL A 72 -28.58 -21.34 -9.87
N SER A 73 -29.74 -21.23 -9.21
CA SER A 73 -30.49 -22.41 -8.74
C SER A 73 -31.04 -23.23 -9.90
N GLU A 74 -31.12 -24.55 -9.72
CA GLU A 74 -31.63 -25.50 -10.74
C GLU A 74 -33.00 -25.11 -11.29
N GLU A 75 -33.88 -24.58 -10.42
CA GLU A 75 -35.21 -24.11 -10.85
C GLU A 75 -35.09 -22.95 -11.85
N LYS A 76 -34.19 -21.97 -11.57
CA LYS A 76 -33.95 -20.83 -12.47
C LYS A 76 -33.26 -21.28 -13.75
N ILE A 77 -32.29 -22.20 -13.66
CA ILE A 77 -31.63 -22.80 -14.84
C ILE A 77 -32.67 -23.41 -15.77
N SER A 78 -33.53 -24.31 -15.26
CA SER A 78 -34.58 -24.93 -16.07
C SER A 78 -35.52 -23.90 -16.70
N ARG A 79 -35.84 -22.82 -16.03
CA ARG A 79 -36.65 -21.72 -16.56
C ARG A 79 -35.94 -20.95 -17.66
N ILE A 80 -34.64 -20.66 -17.49
CA ILE A 80 -33.81 -19.98 -18.51
C ILE A 80 -33.73 -20.87 -19.76
N GLU A 81 -33.35 -22.14 -19.59
CA GLU A 81 -33.27 -23.10 -20.70
C GLU A 81 -34.58 -23.19 -21.49
N LYS A 82 -35.71 -23.36 -20.81
CA LYS A 82 -37.02 -23.40 -21.43
C LYS A 82 -37.29 -22.12 -22.22
N SER A 83 -37.04 -20.93 -21.64
CA SER A 83 -37.28 -19.64 -22.28
C SER A 83 -36.35 -19.42 -23.48
N VAL A 84 -35.09 -19.86 -23.39
CA VAL A 84 -34.14 -19.83 -24.51
C VAL A 84 -34.60 -20.74 -25.63
N ASN A 85 -34.99 -21.99 -25.32
CA ASN A 85 -35.50 -22.92 -26.30
C ASN A 85 -36.80 -22.40 -27.00
N GLU A 86 -37.70 -21.77 -26.25
CA GLU A 86 -38.88 -21.09 -26.80
C GLU A 86 -38.53 -19.91 -27.71
N ALA A 87 -37.53 -19.14 -27.33
CA ALA A 87 -37.11 -17.96 -28.07
C ALA A 87 -36.27 -18.27 -29.32
N PHE A 88 -35.39 -19.26 -29.25
CA PHE A 88 -34.44 -19.61 -30.32
C PHE A 88 -34.86 -20.86 -31.13
N GLY A 89 -35.79 -21.66 -30.61
CA GLY A 89 -36.26 -22.88 -31.27
C GLY A 89 -35.14 -23.93 -31.40
N ASN A 90 -35.05 -24.57 -32.57
CA ASN A 90 -34.03 -25.60 -32.83
C ASN A 90 -32.65 -25.03 -33.23
N LYS A 91 -32.44 -23.71 -33.14
CA LYS A 91 -31.17 -23.07 -33.44
C LYS A 91 -30.69 -22.32 -32.20
N PRO A 92 -29.97 -23.00 -31.28
CA PRO A 92 -29.38 -22.34 -30.11
C PRO A 92 -28.50 -21.13 -30.50
N PRO A 93 -28.38 -20.13 -29.66
CA PRO A 93 -27.55 -18.96 -29.98
C PRO A 93 -26.07 -19.30 -30.02
N ILE A 94 -25.32 -18.60 -30.85
CA ILE A 94 -23.85 -18.65 -30.85
C ILE A 94 -23.34 -17.91 -29.62
N ALA A 95 -22.45 -18.53 -28.87
CA ALA A 95 -21.95 -17.98 -27.61
C ALA A 95 -21.33 -16.56 -27.79
N ALA A 96 -20.50 -16.38 -28.82
CA ALA A 96 -19.92 -15.08 -29.16
C ALA A 96 -20.98 -13.99 -29.45
N ASN A 97 -22.16 -14.36 -29.93
CA ASN A 97 -23.25 -13.43 -30.21
C ASN A 97 -24.04 -12.99 -28.97
N VAL A 98 -23.96 -13.70 -27.86
CA VAL A 98 -24.66 -13.37 -26.60
C VAL A 98 -23.75 -12.72 -25.57
N ILE A 99 -22.45 -12.77 -25.77
CA ILE A 99 -21.47 -12.08 -24.94
C ILE A 99 -21.50 -10.58 -25.19
N ASP A 100 -21.52 -9.79 -24.13
CA ASP A 100 -21.36 -8.32 -24.19
C ASP A 100 -19.94 -7.90 -23.79
N SER A 101 -19.00 -8.01 -24.71
CA SER A 101 -17.61 -7.64 -24.52
C SER A 101 -17.40 -6.20 -24.03
N LYS A 102 -18.36 -5.29 -24.36
CA LYS A 102 -18.30 -3.91 -23.87
C LYS A 102 -18.66 -3.83 -22.38
N ALA A 103 -19.66 -4.59 -21.95
CA ALA A 103 -20.05 -4.64 -20.55
C ALA A 103 -18.95 -5.31 -19.72
N LEU A 104 -18.32 -6.38 -20.22
CA LEU A 104 -17.19 -7.04 -19.57
C LEU A 104 -15.99 -6.09 -19.42
N ALA A 105 -15.56 -5.44 -20.49
CA ALA A 105 -14.46 -4.48 -20.43
C ALA A 105 -14.75 -3.30 -19.50
N ALA A 106 -15.99 -2.79 -19.48
CA ALA A 106 -16.38 -1.73 -18.55
C ALA A 106 -16.36 -2.20 -17.09
N ASN A 107 -16.75 -3.45 -16.82
CA ASN A 107 -16.68 -4.03 -15.48
C ASN A 107 -15.23 -4.24 -15.01
N GLU A 108 -14.38 -4.75 -15.89
CA GLU A 108 -12.94 -4.92 -15.60
C GLU A 108 -12.29 -3.59 -15.20
N ILE A 109 -12.52 -2.52 -15.98
CA ILE A 109 -12.06 -1.17 -15.65
C ILE A 109 -12.64 -0.70 -14.29
N ARG A 110 -13.91 -0.99 -14.01
CA ARG A 110 -14.54 -0.63 -12.73
C ARG A 110 -13.87 -1.32 -11.55
N VAL A 111 -13.61 -2.62 -11.67
CA VAL A 111 -12.94 -3.41 -10.62
C VAL A 111 -11.51 -2.94 -10.40
N GLU A 112 -10.76 -2.71 -11.48
CA GLU A 112 -9.39 -2.17 -11.40
C GLU A 112 -9.36 -0.79 -10.73
N LYS A 113 -10.31 0.09 -11.11
CA LYS A 113 -10.43 1.41 -10.50
C LYS A 113 -10.68 1.32 -8.99
N LEU A 114 -11.59 0.46 -8.54
CA LEU A 114 -11.87 0.28 -7.11
C LEU A 114 -10.65 -0.25 -6.36
N ALA A 115 -9.91 -1.19 -6.96
CA ALA A 115 -8.67 -1.71 -6.39
C ALA A 115 -7.60 -0.62 -6.25
N LEU A 116 -7.43 0.22 -7.28
CA LEU A 116 -6.51 1.36 -7.25
C LEU A 116 -6.93 2.43 -6.23
N GLU A 117 -8.22 2.74 -6.12
CA GLU A 117 -8.75 3.68 -5.12
C GLU A 117 -8.46 3.17 -3.69
N SER A 118 -8.60 1.88 -3.43
CA SER A 118 -8.22 1.27 -2.15
C SER A 118 -6.72 1.42 -1.86
N GLN A 119 -5.86 1.11 -2.84
CA GLN A 119 -4.41 1.26 -2.70
C GLN A 119 -3.99 2.73 -2.44
N VAL A 120 -4.62 3.67 -3.13
CA VAL A 120 -4.39 5.11 -2.89
C VAL A 120 -4.78 5.50 -1.47
N GLY A 121 -5.89 4.95 -0.96
CA GLY A 121 -6.31 5.14 0.44
C GLY A 121 -5.25 4.66 1.43
N ASP A 122 -4.78 3.43 1.27
CA ASP A 122 -3.77 2.82 2.14
C ASP A 122 -2.44 3.59 2.11
N LEU A 123 -1.97 3.95 0.91
CA LEU A 123 -0.74 4.74 0.74
C LEU A 123 -0.87 6.15 1.34
N THR A 124 -2.06 6.75 1.28
CA THR A 124 -2.32 8.05 1.90
C THR A 124 -2.23 7.97 3.43
N LEU A 125 -2.75 6.90 4.02
CA LEU A 125 -2.63 6.68 5.47
C LEU A 125 -1.17 6.48 5.88
N GLU A 126 -0.42 5.65 5.16
CA GLU A 126 1.00 5.43 5.41
C GLU A 126 1.81 6.73 5.29
N LEU A 127 1.53 7.55 4.28
CA LEU A 127 2.18 8.84 4.08
C LEU A 127 1.93 9.78 5.27
N ASN A 128 0.69 9.85 5.76
CA ASN A 128 0.34 10.67 6.93
C ASN A 128 1.07 10.20 8.19
N GLU A 129 1.18 8.89 8.42
CA GLU A 129 1.95 8.33 9.54
C GLU A 129 3.44 8.69 9.44
N LYS A 130 4.03 8.56 8.24
CA LYS A 130 5.44 8.94 8.02
C LYS A 130 5.68 10.42 8.23
N ASN A 131 4.76 11.28 7.79
CA ASN A 131 4.87 12.72 8.02
C ASN A 131 4.82 13.05 9.52
N ALA A 132 3.90 12.45 10.28
CA ALA A 132 3.85 12.62 11.73
C ALA A 132 5.17 12.18 12.43
N GLN A 133 5.75 11.05 12.00
CA GLN A 133 7.05 10.58 12.50
C GLN A 133 8.19 11.54 12.15
N LEU A 134 8.16 12.18 10.98
CA LEU A 134 9.13 13.19 10.59
C LEU A 134 9.02 14.44 11.47
N GLU A 135 7.82 14.94 11.71
CA GLU A 135 7.60 16.10 12.60
C GLU A 135 8.10 15.83 14.02
N GLU A 136 7.85 14.63 14.55
CA GLU A 136 8.38 14.23 15.87
C GLU A 136 9.91 14.22 15.86
N LYS A 137 10.55 13.65 14.84
CA LYS A 137 12.00 13.61 14.72
C LYS A 137 12.60 15.02 14.58
N ASP A 138 11.97 15.89 13.82
CA ASP A 138 12.42 17.27 13.67
C ASP A 138 12.37 18.02 15.00
N SER A 139 11.33 17.82 15.80
CA SER A 139 11.24 18.36 17.15
C SER A 139 12.39 17.88 18.05
N VAL A 140 12.70 16.57 18.01
CA VAL A 140 13.83 16.00 18.77
C VAL A 140 15.17 16.56 18.30
N ILE A 141 15.36 16.72 17.00
CA ILE A 141 16.58 17.32 16.43
C ILE A 141 16.73 18.76 16.91
N GLN A 142 15.67 19.55 16.91
CA GLN A 142 15.69 20.92 17.40
C GLN A 142 16.09 20.99 18.89
N GLU A 143 15.50 20.13 19.73
CA GLU A 143 15.87 20.03 21.13
C GLU A 143 17.35 19.69 21.33
N LYS A 144 17.85 18.68 20.57
CA LYS A 144 19.28 18.29 20.63
C LYS A 144 20.21 19.42 20.18
N ASN A 145 19.83 20.17 19.16
CA ASN A 145 20.62 21.32 18.71
C ASN A 145 20.72 22.39 19.79
N ASN A 146 19.61 22.72 20.47
CA ASN A 146 19.61 23.65 21.59
C ASN A 146 20.51 23.15 22.72
N GLN A 147 20.49 21.87 23.07
CA GLN A 147 21.38 21.27 24.07
C GLN A 147 22.87 21.35 23.66
N ILE A 148 23.16 21.18 22.37
CA ILE A 148 24.52 21.31 21.84
C ILE A 148 24.99 22.75 21.94
N GLU A 149 24.17 23.73 21.60
CA GLU A 149 24.50 25.14 21.71
C GLU A 149 24.81 25.55 23.18
N GLU A 150 23.94 25.10 24.11
CA GLU A 150 24.15 25.35 25.54
C GLU A 150 25.47 24.76 26.04
N ARG A 151 25.73 23.48 25.72
CA ARG A 151 26.98 22.82 26.11
C ARG A 151 28.21 23.45 25.48
N THR A 152 28.09 23.91 24.25
CA THR A 152 29.19 24.62 23.57
C THR A 152 29.51 25.91 24.26
N SER A 153 28.50 26.69 24.68
CA SER A 153 28.69 27.91 25.46
C SER A 153 29.38 27.63 26.80
N GLN A 154 28.92 26.60 27.52
CA GLN A 154 29.54 26.18 28.79
C GLN A 154 31.00 25.74 28.61
N LEU A 155 31.32 25.06 27.50
CA LEU A 155 32.71 24.69 27.20
C LEU A 155 33.58 25.90 26.91
N LEU A 156 33.09 26.90 26.20
CA LEU A 156 33.81 28.13 25.94
C LEU A 156 34.10 28.89 27.24
N GLU A 157 33.11 29.02 28.13
CA GLU A 157 33.33 29.64 29.46
C GLU A 157 34.41 28.90 30.27
N LYS A 158 34.36 27.59 30.27
CA LYS A 158 35.37 26.77 30.97
C LYS A 158 36.75 26.90 30.32
N GLN A 159 36.84 27.02 29.03
CA GLN A 159 38.10 27.23 28.33
C GLN A 159 38.70 28.62 28.70
N GLU A 160 37.87 29.64 28.73
CA GLU A 160 38.32 30.99 29.16
C GLU A 160 38.82 31.01 30.61
N GLU A 161 38.12 30.30 31.54
CA GLU A 161 38.59 30.11 32.91
C GLU A 161 39.97 29.44 32.94
N ILE A 162 40.15 28.35 32.20
CA ILE A 162 41.44 27.64 32.11
C ILE A 162 42.54 28.53 31.55
N ASP A 163 42.24 29.28 30.49
CA ASP A 163 43.21 30.19 29.88
C ASP A 163 43.64 31.31 30.85
N ASN A 164 42.69 31.85 31.62
CA ASN A 164 42.95 32.85 32.65
C ASN A 164 43.85 32.27 33.79
N TYR A 165 43.53 31.05 34.27
CA TYR A 165 44.38 30.40 35.27
C TYR A 165 45.79 30.12 34.73
N THR A 166 45.88 29.67 33.48
CA THR A 166 47.17 29.41 32.81
C THR A 166 47.99 30.71 32.65
N ALA A 167 47.34 31.82 32.32
CA ALA A 167 48.01 33.11 32.23
C ALA A 167 48.56 33.58 33.61
N GLN A 168 47.78 33.38 34.68
CA GLN A 168 48.23 33.69 36.03
C GLN A 168 49.46 32.86 36.46
N ILE A 169 49.48 31.57 36.10
CA ILE A 169 50.63 30.69 36.41
C ILE A 169 51.84 31.04 35.59
N LYS A 170 51.72 31.51 34.36
CA LYS A 170 52.82 31.96 33.49
C LYS A 170 53.50 33.22 34.00
N THR A 171 52.91 33.93 34.96
CA THR A 171 53.55 35.08 35.61
C THR A 171 54.71 34.67 36.53
N TYR A 172 54.80 33.43 36.92
CA TYR A 172 55.91 32.81 37.63
C TYR A 172 56.66 31.89 36.68
N ASP A 173 57.93 31.98 36.51
CA ASP A 173 58.79 31.20 35.58
C ASP A 173 58.80 29.65 35.83
N VAL A 174 57.80 29.13 36.50
CA VAL A 174 57.74 27.74 36.89
C VAL A 174 56.32 27.15 36.55
N VAL A 175 56.27 26.14 35.71
CA VAL A 175 55.04 25.37 35.44
C VAL A 175 55.13 24.05 36.19
N LEU A 176 54.15 23.79 37.07
CA LEU A 176 54.04 22.52 37.83
C LEU A 176 52.91 21.67 37.31
N HIS A 177 53.19 20.49 36.79
CA HIS A 177 52.22 19.46 36.48
C HIS A 177 51.95 18.58 37.69
N VAL A 178 50.78 18.72 38.29
CA VAL A 178 50.41 18.01 39.52
C VAL A 178 49.18 17.13 39.23
N LYS A 179 49.22 15.87 39.71
CA LYS A 179 48.04 15.02 39.64
C LYS A 179 46.88 15.61 40.46
N PRO A 180 45.62 15.57 40.02
CA PRO A 180 44.49 16.20 40.71
C PRO A 180 44.39 15.78 42.20
N GLU A 181 44.67 14.53 42.51
CA GLU A 181 44.60 13.99 43.86
C GLU A 181 45.63 14.60 44.82
N LYS A 182 46.70 15.17 44.29
CA LYS A 182 47.78 15.80 45.06
C LYS A 182 47.74 17.33 45.10
N ALA A 183 46.84 17.94 44.30
CA ALA A 183 46.72 19.38 44.21
C ALA A 183 46.39 20.04 45.57
N SER A 184 45.55 19.37 46.39
CA SER A 184 45.18 19.85 47.74
C SER A 184 46.30 19.82 48.76
N GLN A 185 47.41 19.16 48.46
CA GLN A 185 48.59 19.10 49.36
C GLN A 185 49.59 20.23 49.11
N ILE A 186 49.40 21.00 48.03
CA ILE A 186 50.26 22.12 47.67
C ILE A 186 49.69 23.37 48.33
N HIS A 187 50.52 24.08 49.08
CA HIS A 187 50.11 25.32 49.76
C HIS A 187 51.23 26.38 49.74
N ALA A 188 50.81 27.61 49.79
CA ALA A 188 51.74 28.71 49.87
C ALA A 188 52.11 28.93 51.34
N GLN A 189 53.39 29.09 51.59
CA GLN A 189 53.94 29.40 52.93
C GLN A 189 54.99 30.48 52.79
N VAL A 190 55.13 31.34 53.82
CA VAL A 190 56.21 32.32 53.89
C VAL A 190 57.37 31.66 54.67
N ILE A 191 58.49 31.49 53.99
CA ILE A 191 59.73 30.94 54.55
C ILE A 191 60.83 32.06 54.45
N ASN A 192 61.40 32.47 55.55
CA ASN A 192 62.40 33.49 55.62
C ASN A 192 61.99 34.86 54.99
N GLY A 193 60.70 35.18 55.03
CA GLY A 193 60.18 36.44 54.47
C GLY A 193 59.80 36.38 53.01
N GLU A 194 60.04 35.23 52.33
CA GLU A 194 59.69 35.02 50.95
C GLU A 194 58.47 34.10 50.83
N LYS A 195 57.56 34.41 49.85
CA LYS A 195 56.43 33.51 49.51
C LYS A 195 56.93 32.27 48.77
N CYS A 196 56.85 31.13 49.40
CA CYS A 196 57.23 29.82 48.81
C CYS A 196 56.03 28.93 48.57
N LEU A 197 56.09 28.19 47.49
CA LEU A 197 55.14 27.11 47.23
C LEU A 197 55.72 25.81 47.83
N VAL A 198 55.03 25.25 48.80
CA VAL A 198 55.45 24.02 49.45
C VAL A 198 54.76 22.83 48.81
N ILE A 199 55.58 21.90 48.31
CA ILE A 199 55.13 20.65 47.66
C ILE A 199 55.64 19.52 48.54
N PRO A 200 54.76 18.75 49.25
CA PRO A 200 55.18 17.61 50.03
C PRO A 200 55.70 16.51 49.12
N MET A 201 56.98 16.22 49.20
CA MET A 201 57.57 15.05 48.52
C MET A 201 57.58 13.88 49.53
N ARG A 202 56.78 12.84 49.19
CA ARG A 202 56.90 11.58 49.92
C ARG A 202 57.65 10.59 49.01
N GLU A 203 58.66 9.99 49.52
CA GLU A 203 59.32 8.82 48.90
C GLU A 203 58.38 7.64 48.75
#